data_6381628ca4ef5eac2842b167fb2a494a
#
_entry.id   6381628ca4ef5eac2842b167fb2a494a
#
_cell.length_a   1.000
_cell.length_b   1.000
_cell.length_c   1.000
_cell.angle_alpha   90.00
_cell.angle_beta   90.00
_cell.angle_gamma   90.00
#
_symmetry.space_group_name_H-M   'P 1'
#
loop_
_entity.id
_entity.type
_entity.pdbx_description
1 polymer ?
#
loop_
_entity_poly.entity_id
_entity_poly.type
_entity_poly.pdbx_seq_one_letter_code
_entity_poly.pdbx_strand_id
1 'polypeptide(L)'
;MEIRPTTDEDLDVFVDTVHAAFGRFPETPVEGGGLWWSALEMDRCLLALTADGRPVGTAAAHSFELTLPGETLTPAAGVTAVGVLPSHRRQGVLSAMMRHQLAELRSRGEFLSVLLASEAPIYGRFGYGPATYTARLTVPRHEAAFAVPRARGVADTPATGSDNGSVEVLRRAECGKILEEVYDRYRRAQPGALSRPHRWWALRAGQPPISPAPRYVAVHRDADGVPDGYASYSIGEPETLTVDETIATDDAVFTALARFVLGHDLVTKVVFKHLPPEHPLRWQLADFRAGQVSDDTDWLWVRLLDVPRALTARGWFTDGELVLDIDDPFLGEHGRYLLTVRDSKADCVPTDRDPDLSLDISDLGSVYLGGTAPSTLVRAGHIRAHRPGAATLADALFRADRSPHCLHWF
;
A
#
# COMPACT_ATOMS: atom_id res chain seq x y z
N MET A 1 1.52 -20.21 27.69
CA MET A 1 1.29 -19.86 26.28
C MET A 1 2.62 -20.00 25.57
N GLU A 2 2.66 -20.75 24.51
CA GLU A 2 3.80 -20.97 23.63
C GLU A 2 3.55 -20.24 22.31
N ILE A 3 4.58 -19.63 21.72
CA ILE A 3 4.54 -19.10 20.36
C ILE A 3 5.64 -19.80 19.59
N ARG A 4 5.27 -20.43 18.49
CA ARG A 4 6.21 -21.15 17.66
C ARG A 4 6.04 -20.85 16.17
N PRO A 5 7.12 -20.95 15.38
CA PRO A 5 7.00 -20.96 13.93
C PRO A 5 6.19 -22.18 13.47
N THR A 6 5.65 -22.08 12.25
CA THR A 6 4.91 -23.17 11.61
C THR A 6 5.78 -23.90 10.59
N THR A 7 5.29 -25.06 10.17
CA THR A 7 5.77 -25.83 9.03
C THR A 7 4.63 -26.04 8.04
N ASP A 8 4.91 -26.62 6.88
CA ASP A 8 3.86 -26.93 5.88
C ASP A 8 2.77 -27.86 6.42
N GLU A 9 3.09 -28.70 7.41
CA GLU A 9 2.15 -29.59 8.08
C GLU A 9 1.11 -28.84 8.94
N ASP A 10 1.40 -27.61 9.33
CA ASP A 10 0.52 -26.77 10.15
C ASP A 10 -0.53 -26.00 9.34
N LEU A 11 -0.52 -26.06 7.99
CA LEU A 11 -1.36 -25.23 7.14
C LEU A 11 -2.84 -25.29 7.50
N ASP A 12 -3.40 -26.48 7.63
CA ASP A 12 -4.83 -26.66 7.91
C ASP A 12 -5.20 -26.09 9.29
N VAL A 13 -4.38 -26.38 10.31
CA VAL A 13 -4.57 -25.86 11.68
C VAL A 13 -4.44 -24.34 11.71
N PHE A 14 -3.51 -23.78 10.95
CA PHE A 14 -3.32 -22.34 10.82
C PHE A 14 -4.55 -21.68 10.19
N VAL A 15 -5.01 -22.20 9.06
CA VAL A 15 -6.18 -21.69 8.32
C VAL A 15 -7.46 -21.78 9.17
N ASP A 16 -7.70 -22.91 9.83
CA ASP A 16 -8.86 -23.09 10.73
C ASP A 16 -8.81 -22.08 11.89
N THR A 17 -7.64 -21.83 12.45
CA THR A 17 -7.48 -20.87 13.55
C THR A 17 -7.73 -19.42 13.06
N VAL A 18 -7.27 -19.06 11.85
CA VAL A 18 -7.59 -17.76 11.24
C VAL A 18 -9.09 -17.60 11.04
N HIS A 19 -9.75 -18.59 10.43
CA HIS A 19 -11.19 -18.56 10.19
C HIS A 19 -11.98 -18.42 11.50
N ALA A 20 -11.60 -19.17 12.52
CA ALA A 20 -12.22 -19.09 13.85
C ALA A 20 -12.01 -17.72 14.51
N ALA A 21 -10.80 -17.13 14.34
CA ALA A 21 -10.50 -15.80 14.89
C ALA A 21 -11.34 -14.68 14.24
N PHE A 22 -11.65 -14.81 12.95
CA PHE A 22 -12.48 -13.85 12.21
C PHE A 22 -13.98 -14.19 12.22
N GLY A 23 -14.39 -15.28 12.89
CA GLY A 23 -15.79 -15.71 12.98
C GLY A 23 -16.30 -16.37 11.69
N ARG A 24 -15.42 -16.92 10.88
CA ARG A 24 -15.72 -17.62 9.63
C ARG A 24 -15.29 -19.08 9.78
N PHE A 25 -16.26 -19.98 9.95
CA PHE A 25 -16.02 -21.41 9.92
C PHE A 25 -16.48 -21.91 8.54
N PRO A 26 -15.60 -22.52 7.73
CA PRO A 26 -16.05 -23.22 6.54
C PRO A 26 -16.95 -24.39 6.95
N GLU A 27 -18.10 -24.52 6.30
CA GLU A 27 -19.03 -25.66 6.53
C GLU A 27 -18.39 -27.00 6.15
N THR A 28 -17.40 -26.96 5.27
CA THR A 28 -16.56 -28.10 4.88
C THR A 28 -15.09 -27.69 4.89
N PRO A 29 -14.18 -28.46 5.48
CA PRO A 29 -12.75 -28.23 5.32
C PRO A 29 -12.42 -28.22 3.83
N VAL A 30 -11.87 -27.11 3.33
CA VAL A 30 -11.34 -27.06 1.98
C VAL A 30 -9.95 -27.65 2.04
N GLU A 31 -9.75 -28.85 1.49
CA GLU A 31 -8.42 -29.44 1.38
C GLU A 31 -7.43 -28.44 0.80
N GLY A 32 -6.30 -28.21 1.47
CA GLY A 32 -5.30 -27.23 1.09
C GLY A 32 -5.68 -25.76 1.32
N GLY A 33 -6.67 -25.46 2.18
CA GLY A 33 -7.02 -24.10 2.60
C GLY A 33 -7.60 -23.21 1.51
N GLY A 34 -7.82 -23.74 0.32
CA GLY A 34 -8.20 -22.98 -0.86
C GLY A 34 -7.02 -22.21 -1.48
N LEU A 35 -7.24 -21.70 -2.68
CA LEU A 35 -6.20 -21.07 -3.49
C LEU A 35 -5.57 -19.85 -2.79
N TRP A 36 -6.35 -19.10 -2.01
CA TRP A 36 -5.88 -17.95 -1.25
C TRP A 36 -4.75 -18.28 -0.27
N TRP A 37 -4.91 -19.36 0.47
CA TRP A 37 -3.95 -19.77 1.51
C TRP A 37 -2.67 -20.35 0.91
N SER A 38 -2.68 -20.78 -0.36
CA SER A 38 -1.48 -21.26 -1.05
C SER A 38 -0.40 -20.17 -1.24
N ALA A 39 -0.73 -18.90 -1.01
CA ALA A 39 0.23 -17.80 -1.01
C ALA A 39 1.01 -17.67 0.30
N LEU A 40 0.59 -18.31 1.38
CA LEU A 40 1.30 -18.27 2.66
C LEU A 40 2.72 -18.82 2.53
N GLU A 41 3.63 -18.19 3.24
CA GLU A 41 5.01 -18.63 3.44
C GLU A 41 5.06 -19.25 4.84
N MET A 42 4.89 -20.57 4.95
CA MET A 42 4.69 -21.25 6.24
C MET A 42 5.88 -21.09 7.19
N ASP A 43 7.10 -20.94 6.67
CA ASP A 43 8.30 -20.62 7.44
C ASP A 43 8.30 -19.19 8.03
N ARG A 44 7.31 -18.37 7.66
CA ARG A 44 7.09 -17.00 8.14
C ARG A 44 5.77 -16.84 8.89
N CYS A 45 5.15 -17.96 9.24
CA CYS A 45 3.91 -17.99 10.02
C CYS A 45 4.17 -18.41 11.46
N LEU A 46 3.30 -17.96 12.37
CA LEU A 46 3.36 -18.23 13.80
C LEU A 46 2.04 -18.78 14.30
N LEU A 47 2.09 -19.74 15.20
CA LEU A 47 0.97 -20.19 16.01
C LEU A 47 1.21 -19.87 17.49
N ALA A 48 0.20 -19.30 18.14
CA ALA A 48 0.13 -19.17 19.59
C ALA A 48 -0.70 -20.33 20.15
N LEU A 49 -0.10 -21.10 21.09
CA LEU A 49 -0.68 -22.29 21.67
C LEU A 49 -0.93 -22.09 23.18
N THR A 50 -1.99 -22.68 23.68
CA THR A 50 -2.22 -22.82 25.13
C THR A 50 -1.25 -23.83 25.74
N ALA A 51 -1.22 -23.96 27.07
CA ALA A 51 -0.36 -24.93 27.75
C ALA A 51 -0.72 -26.40 27.41
N ASP A 52 -1.94 -26.66 27.00
CA ASP A 52 -2.44 -27.97 26.54
C ASP A 52 -2.33 -28.15 25.01
N GLY A 53 -1.60 -27.23 24.31
CA GLY A 53 -1.26 -27.37 22.91
C GLY A 53 -2.35 -26.95 21.93
N ARG A 54 -3.45 -26.30 22.37
CA ARG A 54 -4.51 -25.85 21.46
C ARG A 54 -4.12 -24.52 20.80
N PRO A 55 -4.30 -24.37 19.47
CA PRO A 55 -4.04 -23.11 18.76
C PRO A 55 -5.09 -22.06 19.15
N VAL A 56 -4.63 -20.85 19.46
CA VAL A 56 -5.46 -19.72 19.90
C VAL A 56 -5.15 -18.41 19.21
N GLY A 57 -4.09 -18.38 18.40
CA GLY A 57 -3.75 -17.20 17.62
C GLY A 57 -2.80 -17.51 16.47
N THR A 58 -2.84 -16.67 15.46
CA THR A 58 -2.05 -16.75 14.23
C THR A 58 -1.43 -15.40 13.89
N ALA A 59 -0.29 -15.42 13.24
CA ALA A 59 0.29 -14.28 12.53
C ALA A 59 1.12 -14.83 11.37
N ALA A 60 1.14 -14.14 10.24
CA ALA A 60 1.94 -14.49 9.07
C ALA A 60 2.67 -13.26 8.53
N ALA A 61 3.69 -13.48 7.72
CA ALA A 61 4.33 -12.43 6.94
C ALA A 61 4.66 -12.95 5.54
N HIS A 62 4.38 -12.12 4.53
CA HIS A 62 4.82 -12.35 3.15
C HIS A 62 6.14 -11.63 2.89
N SER A 63 6.95 -12.20 2.00
CA SER A 63 8.15 -11.57 1.48
C SER A 63 7.79 -10.68 0.30
N PHE A 64 7.77 -9.38 0.52
CA PHE A 64 7.54 -8.40 -0.53
C PHE A 64 8.78 -7.57 -0.81
N GLU A 65 8.76 -6.91 -1.97
CA GLU A 65 9.61 -5.80 -2.31
C GLU A 65 8.73 -4.55 -2.34
N LEU A 66 9.06 -3.56 -1.51
CA LEU A 66 8.38 -2.25 -1.42
C LEU A 66 9.16 -1.23 -2.22
N THR A 67 8.48 -0.44 -3.03
CA THR A 67 9.08 0.71 -3.70
C THR A 67 9.04 1.91 -2.78
N LEU A 68 10.21 2.45 -2.47
CA LEU A 68 10.39 3.66 -1.68
C LEU A 68 10.44 4.90 -2.57
N PRO A 69 10.22 6.12 -2.04
CA PRO A 69 10.51 7.36 -2.75
C PRO A 69 11.91 7.34 -3.38
N GLY A 70 12.03 7.83 -4.62
CA GLY A 70 13.28 7.75 -5.40
C GLY A 70 13.49 6.38 -6.05
N GLU A 71 12.42 5.62 -6.31
CA GLU A 71 12.42 4.36 -7.07
C GLU A 71 13.31 3.25 -6.47
N THR A 72 13.63 3.35 -5.18
CA THR A 72 14.43 2.33 -4.50
C THR A 72 13.56 1.13 -4.13
N LEU A 73 13.98 -0.05 -4.58
CA LEU A 73 13.30 -1.31 -4.26
C LEU A 73 13.93 -1.94 -3.01
N THR A 74 13.10 -2.28 -2.03
CA THR A 74 13.55 -2.74 -0.72
C THR A 74 12.72 -3.91 -0.22
N PRO A 75 13.34 -4.98 0.31
CA PRO A 75 12.61 -6.03 1.00
C PRO A 75 11.76 -5.47 2.16
N ALA A 76 10.51 -5.94 2.25
CA ALA A 76 9.59 -5.58 3.32
C ALA A 76 8.72 -6.78 3.71
N ALA A 77 8.54 -6.99 5.02
CA ALA A 77 7.66 -8.03 5.53
C ALA A 77 6.20 -7.58 5.49
N GLY A 78 5.37 -8.24 4.69
CA GLY A 78 3.93 -7.99 4.62
C GLY A 78 3.17 -8.79 5.68
N VAL A 79 2.94 -8.20 6.85
CA VAL A 79 2.25 -8.85 7.97
C VAL A 79 0.78 -9.04 7.67
N THR A 80 0.28 -10.26 7.84
CA THR A 80 -1.08 -10.66 7.50
C THR A 80 -1.59 -11.80 8.41
N ALA A 81 -2.84 -12.21 8.22
CA ALA A 81 -3.48 -13.33 8.93
C ALA A 81 -3.29 -13.27 10.46
N VAL A 82 -3.27 -12.05 11.01
CA VAL A 82 -3.12 -11.81 12.45
C VAL A 82 -4.48 -11.98 13.12
N GLY A 83 -4.63 -13.05 13.86
CA GLY A 83 -5.88 -13.39 14.52
C GLY A 83 -5.68 -13.95 15.94
N VAL A 84 -6.65 -13.69 16.82
CA VAL A 84 -6.75 -14.31 18.15
C VAL A 84 -8.18 -14.78 18.36
N LEU A 85 -8.36 -16.02 18.77
CA LEU A 85 -9.67 -16.59 19.06
C LEU A 85 -10.44 -15.70 20.03
N PRO A 86 -11.76 -15.47 19.83
CA PRO A 86 -12.57 -14.62 20.70
C PRO A 86 -12.46 -14.95 22.19
N SER A 87 -12.35 -16.23 22.53
CA SER A 87 -12.19 -16.74 23.90
C SER A 87 -10.85 -16.37 24.56
N HIS A 88 -9.83 -15.96 23.78
CA HIS A 88 -8.47 -15.66 24.24
C HIS A 88 -8.06 -14.21 23.99
N ARG A 89 -9.00 -13.37 23.53
CA ARG A 89 -8.77 -11.91 23.36
C ARG A 89 -8.53 -11.22 24.70
N ARG A 90 -7.81 -10.08 24.65
CA ARG A 90 -7.47 -9.24 25.82
C ARG A 90 -6.65 -9.93 26.91
N GLN A 91 -5.98 -11.04 26.58
CA GLN A 91 -5.09 -11.78 27.47
C GLN A 91 -3.61 -11.65 27.11
N GLY A 92 -3.26 -10.65 26.26
CA GLY A 92 -1.89 -10.40 25.85
C GLY A 92 -1.36 -11.26 24.69
N VAL A 93 -2.16 -12.19 24.16
CA VAL A 93 -1.77 -13.12 23.07
C VAL A 93 -1.25 -12.34 21.86
N LEU A 94 -2.02 -11.37 21.36
CA LEU A 94 -1.63 -10.56 20.21
C LEU A 94 -0.31 -9.80 20.45
N SER A 95 -0.16 -9.17 21.62
CA SER A 95 1.07 -8.42 21.95
C SER A 95 2.30 -9.34 22.03
N ALA A 96 2.13 -10.56 22.52
CA ALA A 96 3.21 -11.53 22.57
C ALA A 96 3.59 -12.02 21.16
N MET A 97 2.61 -12.32 20.30
CA MET A 97 2.86 -12.70 18.90
C MET A 97 3.54 -11.57 18.11
N MET A 98 3.05 -10.34 18.21
CA MET A 98 3.66 -9.21 17.51
C MET A 98 5.10 -8.95 17.97
N ARG A 99 5.38 -9.08 19.29
CA ARG A 99 6.76 -8.95 19.79
C ARG A 99 7.67 -10.04 19.23
N HIS A 100 7.19 -11.27 19.19
CA HIS A 100 7.92 -12.41 18.62
C HIS A 100 8.17 -12.19 17.12
N GLN A 101 7.14 -11.84 16.36
CA GLN A 101 7.23 -11.61 14.91
C GLN A 101 8.20 -10.47 14.56
N LEU A 102 8.11 -9.32 15.24
CA LEU A 102 9.03 -8.20 14.97
C LEU A 102 10.49 -8.56 15.29
N ALA A 103 10.74 -9.34 16.36
CA ALA A 103 12.08 -9.82 16.67
C ALA A 103 12.59 -10.80 15.60
N GLU A 104 11.74 -11.70 15.11
CA GLU A 104 12.09 -12.62 14.04
C GLU A 104 12.39 -11.88 12.73
N LEU A 105 11.56 -10.92 12.32
CA LEU A 105 11.80 -10.11 11.12
C LEU A 105 13.15 -9.38 11.20
N ARG A 106 13.47 -8.78 12.34
CA ARG A 106 14.80 -8.18 12.57
C ARG A 106 15.94 -9.20 12.44
N SER A 107 15.76 -10.40 12.98
CA SER A 107 16.78 -11.48 12.90
C SER A 107 17.01 -11.96 11.47
N ARG A 108 16.01 -11.86 10.61
CA ARG A 108 16.10 -12.12 9.15
C ARG A 108 16.74 -10.94 8.38
N GLY A 109 17.11 -9.86 9.08
CA GLY A 109 17.73 -8.67 8.48
C GLY A 109 16.74 -7.73 7.80
N GLU A 110 15.45 -7.89 8.03
CA GLU A 110 14.43 -6.98 7.52
C GLU A 110 14.38 -5.71 8.37
N PHE A 111 14.29 -4.56 7.74
CA PHE A 111 14.24 -3.28 8.42
C PHE A 111 12.93 -2.51 8.20
N LEU A 112 12.02 -3.07 7.38
CA LEU A 112 10.67 -2.57 7.15
C LEU A 112 9.65 -3.70 7.30
N SER A 113 8.55 -3.38 7.96
CA SER A 113 7.36 -4.22 8.01
C SER A 113 6.15 -3.38 7.57
N VAL A 114 5.24 -4.01 6.83
CA VAL A 114 4.04 -3.36 6.29
C VAL A 114 2.82 -4.23 6.55
N LEU A 115 1.64 -3.62 6.62
CA LEU A 115 0.37 -4.33 6.72
C LEU A 115 -0.80 -3.50 6.19
N LEU A 116 -1.94 -4.15 6.00
CA LEU A 116 -3.23 -3.52 5.80
C LEU A 116 -4.04 -3.65 7.10
N ALA A 117 -4.37 -2.53 7.72
CA ALA A 117 -5.06 -2.54 9.02
C ALA A 117 -6.54 -2.89 8.85
N SER A 118 -6.98 -4.00 9.44
CA SER A 118 -8.42 -4.31 9.54
C SER A 118 -9.14 -3.37 10.53
N GLU A 119 -8.42 -2.91 11.55
CA GLU A 119 -8.89 -1.95 12.56
C GLU A 119 -7.72 -1.02 12.94
N ALA A 120 -7.81 0.25 12.60
CA ALA A 120 -6.77 1.25 12.86
C ALA A 120 -6.27 1.30 14.33
N PRO A 121 -7.15 1.21 15.39
CA PRO A 121 -6.70 1.29 16.78
C PRO A 121 -5.78 0.14 17.22
N ILE A 122 -5.69 -0.94 16.43
CA ILE A 122 -4.91 -2.13 16.82
C ILE A 122 -3.42 -1.93 16.56
N TYR A 123 -3.06 -1.41 15.36
CA TYR A 123 -1.68 -1.52 14.88
C TYR A 123 -0.78 -0.33 15.25
N GLY A 124 -1.36 0.85 15.52
CA GLY A 124 -0.61 2.01 16.02
C GLY A 124 0.19 1.69 17.29
N ARG A 125 -0.41 0.96 18.25
CA ARG A 125 0.27 0.55 19.50
C ARG A 125 1.45 -0.42 19.30
N PHE A 126 1.57 -1.01 18.11
CA PHE A 126 2.71 -1.87 17.73
C PHE A 126 3.72 -1.11 16.86
N GLY A 127 3.59 0.23 16.78
CA GLY A 127 4.50 1.11 16.06
C GLY A 127 4.29 1.16 14.54
N TYR A 128 3.15 0.71 14.02
CA TYR A 128 2.77 0.93 12.62
C TYR A 128 2.05 2.25 12.45
N GLY A 129 2.36 2.98 11.38
CA GLY A 129 1.66 4.21 11.01
C GLY A 129 1.08 4.14 9.60
N PRO A 130 -0.10 4.76 9.33
CA PRO A 130 -0.69 4.80 7.99
C PRO A 130 0.20 5.62 7.05
N ALA A 131 0.67 5.01 5.98
CA ALA A 131 1.69 5.60 5.09
C ALA A 131 1.21 5.79 3.64
N THR A 132 0.16 5.08 3.22
CA THR A 132 -0.52 5.35 1.95
C THR A 132 -2.02 5.47 2.17
N TYR A 133 -2.66 6.23 1.30
CA TYR A 133 -4.09 6.48 1.35
C TYR A 133 -4.72 6.18 0.00
N THR A 134 -6.01 5.89 0.01
CA THR A 134 -6.80 5.68 -1.20
C THR A 134 -8.13 6.39 -1.07
N ALA A 135 -8.62 6.92 -2.19
CA ALA A 135 -9.92 7.55 -2.29
C ALA A 135 -10.73 6.94 -3.43
N ARG A 136 -12.04 6.94 -3.27
CA ARG A 136 -12.99 6.60 -4.33
C ARG A 136 -13.32 7.87 -5.10
N LEU A 137 -13.23 7.80 -6.42
CA LEU A 137 -13.67 8.87 -7.31
C LEU A 137 -14.86 8.41 -8.13
N THR A 138 -15.96 9.12 -8.04
CA THR A 138 -17.18 8.90 -8.85
C THR A 138 -17.36 10.04 -9.83
N VAL A 139 -17.57 9.71 -11.11
CA VAL A 139 -17.81 10.70 -12.17
C VAL A 139 -19.11 10.32 -12.88
N PRO A 140 -20.15 11.19 -12.88
CA PRO A 140 -21.32 11.02 -13.73
C PRO A 140 -20.91 11.04 -15.21
N ARG A 141 -21.37 10.07 -16.00
CA ARG A 141 -20.93 9.95 -17.40
C ARG A 141 -21.20 11.20 -18.23
N HIS A 142 -22.34 11.85 -18.04
CA HIS A 142 -22.71 13.06 -18.79
C HIS A 142 -21.86 14.30 -18.43
N GLU A 143 -21.08 14.24 -17.34
CA GLU A 143 -20.15 15.31 -16.88
C GLU A 143 -18.68 14.93 -17.12
N ALA A 144 -18.41 13.78 -17.76
CA ALA A 144 -17.07 13.22 -17.91
C ALA A 144 -16.22 13.85 -19.03
N ALA A 145 -16.58 15.04 -19.48
CA ALA A 145 -15.80 15.77 -20.50
C ALA A 145 -14.41 16.14 -19.94
N PHE A 146 -13.38 15.96 -20.75
CA PHE A 146 -12.02 16.40 -20.39
C PHE A 146 -11.79 17.87 -20.80
N ALA A 147 -11.06 18.58 -19.96
CA ALA A 147 -10.63 19.95 -20.25
C ALA A 147 -9.64 19.96 -21.42
N VAL A 148 -9.71 21.04 -22.22
CA VAL A 148 -8.65 21.31 -23.21
C VAL A 148 -7.41 21.82 -22.46
N PRO A 149 -6.23 21.25 -22.68
CA PRO A 149 -5.02 21.73 -22.04
C PRO A 149 -4.78 23.21 -22.30
N ARG A 150 -4.57 23.99 -21.23
CA ARG A 150 -4.37 25.47 -21.33
C ARG A 150 -2.92 25.87 -21.50
N ALA A 151 -1.98 24.98 -21.36
CA ALA A 151 -0.56 25.26 -21.52
C ALA A 151 -0.26 25.65 -22.97
N ARG A 152 -0.18 26.95 -23.24
CA ARG A 152 0.30 27.51 -24.51
C ARG A 152 1.78 27.82 -24.38
N GLY A 153 2.59 27.28 -25.27
CA GLY A 153 3.93 27.81 -25.53
C GLY A 153 5.14 27.03 -25.05
N VAL A 154 5.00 25.78 -24.64
CA VAL A 154 6.15 24.87 -24.56
C VAL A 154 6.07 23.96 -25.77
N ALA A 155 6.82 24.26 -26.81
CA ALA A 155 6.73 23.64 -28.13
C ALA A 155 7.18 22.15 -28.16
N ASP A 156 7.69 21.59 -27.05
CA ASP A 156 8.29 20.28 -26.99
C ASP A 156 7.72 19.37 -25.88
N THR A 157 6.66 19.78 -25.20
CA THR A 157 5.96 18.84 -24.31
C THR A 157 4.72 18.32 -25.05
N PRO A 158 4.61 17.03 -25.36
CA PRO A 158 3.36 16.48 -25.90
C PRO A 158 2.23 16.92 -24.99
N ALA A 159 1.18 17.49 -25.58
CA ALA A 159 -0.02 17.85 -24.82
C ALA A 159 -0.42 16.59 -24.04
N THR A 160 -0.54 16.68 -22.72
CA THR A 160 -1.04 15.60 -21.87
C THR A 160 -2.38 15.14 -22.49
N GLY A 161 -2.34 14.06 -23.31
CA GLY A 161 -3.52 13.56 -24.01
C GLY A 161 -3.37 13.31 -25.51
N SER A 162 -2.23 13.59 -26.15
CA SER A 162 -1.92 13.06 -27.48
C SER A 162 -1.06 11.81 -27.32
N ASP A 163 -1.70 10.75 -26.92
CA ASP A 163 -1.12 9.44 -26.97
C ASP A 163 -1.42 8.85 -28.36
N ASN A 164 -0.39 8.33 -29.01
CA ASN A 164 -0.49 7.63 -30.29
C ASN A 164 -0.80 6.13 -30.11
N GLY A 165 -1.15 5.71 -28.89
CA GLY A 165 -1.48 4.35 -28.56
C GLY A 165 -2.91 3.97 -28.87
N SER A 166 -3.27 2.75 -28.51
CA SER A 166 -4.61 2.19 -28.68
C SER A 166 -5.07 1.46 -27.42
N VAL A 167 -6.38 1.43 -27.20
CA VAL A 167 -7.00 0.66 -26.11
C VAL A 167 -7.79 -0.50 -26.70
N GLU A 168 -7.48 -1.73 -26.26
CA GLU A 168 -8.26 -2.93 -26.58
C GLU A 168 -8.93 -3.50 -25.33
N VAL A 169 -10.05 -4.18 -25.48
CA VAL A 169 -10.74 -4.83 -24.37
C VAL A 169 -10.54 -6.34 -24.45
N LEU A 170 -9.99 -6.89 -23.38
CA LEU A 170 -9.78 -8.32 -23.21
C LEU A 170 -10.64 -8.86 -22.06
N ARG A 171 -11.02 -10.13 -22.14
CA ARG A 171 -11.46 -10.85 -20.95
C ARG A 171 -10.28 -11.12 -20.06
N ARG A 172 -10.48 -11.10 -18.75
CA ARG A 172 -9.37 -11.30 -17.81
C ARG A 172 -8.55 -12.57 -18.07
N ALA A 173 -9.20 -13.65 -18.48
CA ALA A 173 -8.55 -14.92 -18.82
C ALA A 173 -7.65 -14.83 -20.07
N GLU A 174 -7.86 -13.84 -20.93
CA GLU A 174 -7.10 -13.62 -22.17
C GLU A 174 -5.85 -12.77 -21.96
N CYS A 175 -5.74 -12.09 -20.80
CA CYS A 175 -4.64 -11.16 -20.53
C CYS A 175 -3.28 -11.86 -20.33
N GLY A 176 -3.27 -13.15 -19.96
CA GLY A 176 -2.01 -13.89 -19.73
C GLY A 176 -1.07 -13.16 -18.77
N LYS A 177 0.17 -12.93 -19.22
CA LYS A 177 1.19 -12.20 -18.44
C LYS A 177 1.17 -10.68 -18.59
N ILE A 178 0.34 -10.13 -19.47
CA ILE A 178 0.30 -8.69 -19.77
C ILE A 178 0.15 -7.87 -18.48
N LEU A 179 -0.80 -8.25 -17.61
CA LEU A 179 -1.06 -7.51 -16.38
C LEU A 179 0.12 -7.56 -15.41
N GLU A 180 0.78 -8.70 -15.31
CA GLU A 180 1.95 -8.89 -14.45
C GLU A 180 3.12 -8.01 -14.92
N GLU A 181 3.41 -8.01 -16.22
CA GLU A 181 4.50 -7.24 -16.83
C GLU A 181 4.28 -5.72 -16.75
N VAL A 182 3.05 -5.26 -17.01
CA VAL A 182 2.68 -3.84 -16.87
C VAL A 182 2.76 -3.41 -15.41
N TYR A 183 2.24 -4.23 -14.48
CA TYR A 183 2.29 -3.94 -13.06
C TYR A 183 3.74 -3.87 -12.53
N ASP A 184 4.63 -4.77 -12.96
CA ASP A 184 6.03 -4.76 -12.51
C ASP A 184 6.77 -3.49 -12.97
N ARG A 185 6.47 -2.98 -14.17
CA ARG A 185 7.00 -1.69 -14.62
C ARG A 185 6.45 -0.52 -13.82
N TYR A 186 5.13 -0.47 -13.63
CA TYR A 186 4.47 0.57 -12.83
C TYR A 186 5.00 0.61 -11.39
N ARG A 187 5.04 -0.54 -10.70
CA ARG A 187 5.39 -0.58 -9.29
C ARG A 187 6.79 -0.06 -9.01
N ARG A 188 7.74 -0.21 -9.94
CA ARG A 188 9.13 0.24 -9.76
C ARG A 188 9.27 1.75 -9.64
N ALA A 189 8.34 2.50 -10.22
CA ALA A 189 8.32 3.96 -10.18
C ALA A 189 7.25 4.52 -9.21
N GLN A 190 6.44 3.66 -8.57
CA GLN A 190 5.37 4.09 -7.69
C GLN A 190 5.73 3.88 -6.22
N PRO A 191 6.03 4.94 -5.43
CA PRO A 191 6.25 4.82 -4.00
C PRO A 191 5.07 4.15 -3.30
N GLY A 192 5.35 3.23 -2.39
CA GLY A 192 4.32 2.48 -1.66
C GLY A 192 3.80 1.23 -2.37
N ALA A 193 4.12 1.02 -3.66
CA ALA A 193 3.74 -0.18 -4.36
C ALA A 193 4.54 -1.40 -3.90
N LEU A 194 3.87 -2.54 -3.78
CA LEU A 194 4.45 -3.82 -3.40
C LEU A 194 4.64 -4.72 -4.62
N SER A 195 5.65 -5.58 -4.60
CA SER A 195 5.77 -6.65 -5.58
C SER A 195 4.55 -7.59 -5.53
N ARG A 196 4.17 -8.11 -6.69
CA ARG A 196 3.15 -9.18 -6.81
C ARG A 196 3.80 -10.40 -7.46
N PRO A 197 4.35 -11.35 -6.70
CA PRO A 197 4.85 -12.60 -7.24
C PRO A 197 3.80 -13.33 -8.07
N HIS A 198 4.23 -14.15 -9.02
CA HIS A 198 3.34 -14.85 -9.98
C HIS A 198 2.16 -15.58 -9.32
N ARG A 199 2.39 -16.19 -8.16
CA ARG A 199 1.33 -16.86 -7.37
C ARG A 199 0.13 -15.95 -7.05
N TRP A 200 0.36 -14.64 -6.83
CA TRP A 200 -0.71 -13.67 -6.58
C TRP A 200 -1.55 -13.38 -7.84
N TRP A 201 -0.93 -13.43 -9.00
CA TRP A 201 -1.64 -13.30 -10.27
C TRP A 201 -2.52 -14.50 -10.56
N ALA A 202 -2.04 -15.71 -10.26
CA ALA A 202 -2.82 -16.95 -10.35
C ALA A 202 -4.05 -16.91 -9.41
N LEU A 203 -3.88 -16.43 -8.18
CA LEU A 203 -4.98 -16.23 -7.22
C LEU A 203 -6.02 -15.24 -7.72
N ARG A 204 -5.59 -14.15 -8.35
CA ARG A 204 -6.48 -13.12 -8.89
C ARG A 204 -7.13 -13.52 -10.22
N ALA A 205 -6.52 -14.40 -10.99
CA ALA A 205 -7.10 -14.98 -12.19
C ALA A 205 -8.20 -16.01 -11.87
N GLY A 206 -8.05 -16.73 -10.76
CA GLY A 206 -9.12 -17.49 -10.14
C GLY A 206 -10.20 -16.51 -9.66
N GLN A 207 -11.43 -16.71 -10.06
CA GLN A 207 -12.55 -15.82 -9.77
C GLN A 207 -12.57 -15.36 -8.32
N PRO A 208 -12.70 -14.06 -8.04
CA PRO A 208 -12.98 -13.65 -6.67
C PRO A 208 -14.35 -14.25 -6.28
N PRO A 209 -14.48 -14.82 -5.08
CA PRO A 209 -15.69 -15.48 -4.64
C PRO A 209 -16.89 -14.52 -4.48
N ILE A 210 -16.77 -13.24 -4.85
CA ILE A 210 -17.68 -12.20 -4.38
C ILE A 210 -18.35 -11.39 -5.48
N SER A 211 -18.04 -11.56 -6.78
CA SER A 211 -18.76 -10.82 -7.81
C SER A 211 -19.22 -11.72 -8.95
N PRO A 212 -20.55 -11.84 -9.19
CA PRO A 212 -21.08 -12.57 -10.33
C PRO A 212 -20.90 -11.80 -11.66
N ALA A 213 -20.48 -10.52 -11.63
CA ALA A 213 -20.34 -9.72 -12.84
C ALA A 213 -19.06 -10.09 -13.61
N PRO A 214 -19.14 -10.25 -14.94
CA PRO A 214 -17.96 -10.43 -15.78
C PRO A 214 -16.99 -9.27 -15.60
N ARG A 215 -15.68 -9.57 -15.52
CA ARG A 215 -14.63 -8.57 -15.46
C ARG A 215 -13.91 -8.47 -16.79
N TYR A 216 -13.75 -7.22 -17.23
CA TYR A 216 -13.05 -6.84 -18.44
C TYR A 216 -11.80 -6.08 -18.09
N VAL A 217 -10.86 -6.11 -19.00
CA VAL A 217 -9.59 -5.35 -18.88
C VAL A 217 -9.42 -4.54 -20.15
N ALA A 218 -9.41 -3.21 -20.00
CA ALA A 218 -8.96 -2.31 -21.03
C ALA A 218 -7.43 -2.28 -20.96
N VAL A 219 -6.75 -2.76 -22.00
CA VAL A 219 -5.30 -2.77 -22.12
C VAL A 219 -4.90 -1.66 -23.06
N HIS A 220 -4.05 -0.76 -22.59
CA HIS A 220 -3.40 0.24 -23.40
C HIS A 220 -2.13 -0.32 -24.02
N ARG A 221 -1.89 0.00 -25.31
CA ARG A 221 -0.66 -0.30 -26.02
C ARG A 221 -0.11 0.99 -26.63
N ASP A 222 1.19 1.16 -26.51
CA ASP A 222 1.91 2.26 -27.15
C ASP A 222 1.88 2.16 -28.70
N ALA A 223 2.54 3.10 -29.39
CA ALA A 223 2.63 3.15 -30.84
C ALA A 223 3.31 1.91 -31.47
N ASP A 224 4.15 1.21 -30.72
CA ASP A 224 4.82 -0.01 -31.13
C ASP A 224 4.03 -1.28 -30.81
N GLY A 225 2.83 -1.12 -30.20
CA GLY A 225 1.94 -2.21 -29.80
C GLY A 225 2.32 -2.87 -28.46
N VAL A 226 3.26 -2.29 -27.70
CA VAL A 226 3.68 -2.82 -26.39
C VAL A 226 2.67 -2.42 -25.31
N PRO A 227 2.13 -3.36 -24.50
CA PRO A 227 1.24 -3.01 -23.41
C PRO A 227 1.98 -2.17 -22.36
N ASP A 228 1.44 -1.01 -21.97
CA ASP A 228 2.02 -0.07 -21.01
C ASP A 228 1.03 0.44 -19.96
N GLY A 229 -0.24 0.00 -20.06
CA GLY A 229 -1.25 0.27 -19.06
C GLY A 229 -2.45 -0.67 -19.14
N TYR A 230 -3.22 -0.74 -18.05
CA TYR A 230 -4.51 -1.42 -18.06
C TYR A 230 -5.47 -0.86 -17.02
N ALA A 231 -6.76 -0.99 -17.28
CA ALA A 231 -7.84 -0.76 -16.33
C ALA A 231 -8.71 -2.02 -16.22
N SER A 232 -8.82 -2.59 -15.04
CA SER A 232 -9.72 -3.71 -14.74
C SER A 232 -11.04 -3.17 -14.24
N TYR A 233 -12.16 -3.54 -14.88
CA TYR A 233 -13.46 -3.00 -14.55
C TYR A 233 -14.59 -4.03 -14.71
N SER A 234 -15.72 -3.73 -14.10
CA SER A 234 -16.98 -4.43 -14.26
C SER A 234 -18.13 -3.44 -14.43
N ILE A 235 -19.21 -3.89 -15.05
CA ILE A 235 -20.44 -3.11 -15.16
C ILE A 235 -21.50 -3.83 -14.33
N GLY A 236 -22.06 -3.12 -13.36
CA GLY A 236 -23.08 -3.63 -12.43
C GLY A 236 -24.32 -2.76 -12.42
N GLU A 237 -25.28 -3.16 -11.61
CA GLU A 237 -26.53 -2.43 -11.40
C GLU A 237 -26.34 -1.31 -10.33
N PRO A 238 -26.99 -0.15 -10.47
CA PRO A 238 -27.70 0.32 -11.66
C PRO A 238 -26.70 1.00 -12.63
N GLU A 239 -26.44 0.40 -13.78
CA GLU A 239 -25.64 0.97 -14.90
C GLU A 239 -24.36 1.70 -14.45
N THR A 240 -23.62 1.08 -13.52
CA THR A 240 -22.39 1.64 -12.95
C THR A 240 -21.18 0.88 -13.47
N LEU A 241 -20.27 1.56 -14.15
CA LEU A 241 -18.94 1.03 -14.45
C LEU A 241 -18.04 1.23 -13.22
N THR A 242 -17.57 0.14 -12.67
CA THR A 242 -16.67 0.15 -11.53
C THR A 242 -15.27 -0.28 -11.98
N VAL A 243 -14.31 0.63 -11.85
CA VAL A 243 -12.89 0.36 -12.09
C VAL A 243 -12.28 -0.14 -10.78
N ASP A 244 -11.84 -1.39 -10.77
CA ASP A 244 -11.23 -2.02 -9.61
C ASP A 244 -9.77 -1.59 -9.44
N GLU A 245 -9.03 -1.50 -10.55
CA GLU A 245 -7.61 -1.17 -10.59
C GLU A 245 -7.27 -0.49 -11.92
N THR A 246 -6.52 0.61 -11.88
CA THR A 246 -5.89 1.23 -13.04
C THR A 246 -4.40 1.29 -12.82
N ILE A 247 -3.65 0.69 -13.73
CA ILE A 247 -2.19 0.66 -13.73
C ILE A 247 -1.71 1.28 -15.04
N ALA A 248 -0.83 2.25 -14.94
CA ALA A 248 -0.28 2.96 -16.09
C ALA A 248 1.19 3.31 -15.81
N THR A 249 2.04 3.15 -16.81
CA THR A 249 3.47 3.47 -16.68
C THR A 249 3.74 4.96 -16.58
N ASP A 250 2.79 5.78 -17.07
CA ASP A 250 2.83 7.24 -16.94
C ASP A 250 1.42 7.87 -16.93
N ASP A 251 1.37 9.18 -16.77
CA ASP A 251 0.12 9.93 -16.66
C ASP A 251 -0.64 10.05 -17.99
N ALA A 252 0.03 9.96 -19.14
CA ALA A 252 -0.63 10.00 -20.46
C ALA A 252 -1.39 8.68 -20.70
N VAL A 253 -0.76 7.56 -20.41
CA VAL A 253 -1.38 6.22 -20.46
C VAL A 253 -2.56 6.13 -19.49
N PHE A 254 -2.40 6.65 -18.26
CA PHE A 254 -3.53 6.73 -17.32
C PHE A 254 -4.68 7.55 -17.90
N THR A 255 -4.39 8.70 -18.50
CA THR A 255 -5.40 9.58 -19.08
C THR A 255 -6.13 8.90 -20.25
N ALA A 256 -5.42 8.14 -21.10
CA ALA A 256 -6.02 7.36 -22.18
C ALA A 256 -6.99 6.30 -21.64
N LEU A 257 -6.58 5.54 -20.63
CA LEU A 257 -7.45 4.55 -19.97
C LEU A 257 -8.65 5.22 -19.27
N ALA A 258 -8.46 6.35 -18.60
CA ALA A 258 -9.53 7.10 -17.97
C ALA A 258 -10.54 7.63 -19.01
N ARG A 259 -10.07 8.16 -20.16
CA ARG A 259 -10.94 8.56 -21.27
C ARG A 259 -11.74 7.40 -21.80
N PHE A 260 -11.12 6.22 -21.94
CA PHE A 260 -11.80 5.02 -22.40
C PHE A 260 -12.95 4.62 -21.46
N VAL A 261 -12.70 4.48 -20.16
CA VAL A 261 -13.75 4.03 -19.21
C VAL A 261 -14.82 5.10 -18.97
N LEU A 262 -14.46 6.38 -18.99
CA LEU A 262 -15.39 7.50 -18.83
C LEU A 262 -16.24 7.73 -20.10
N GLY A 263 -15.74 7.31 -21.26
CA GLY A 263 -16.47 7.35 -22.54
C GLY A 263 -17.39 6.17 -22.78
N HIS A 264 -17.47 5.21 -21.84
CA HIS A 264 -18.25 3.98 -22.02
C HIS A 264 -19.75 4.27 -22.17
N ASP A 265 -20.37 3.69 -23.20
CA ASP A 265 -21.81 3.80 -23.40
C ASP A 265 -22.61 2.91 -22.43
N LEU A 266 -23.90 3.18 -22.29
CA LEU A 266 -24.84 2.41 -21.48
C LEU A 266 -24.51 2.38 -19.96
N VAL A 267 -23.74 3.35 -19.49
CA VAL A 267 -23.51 3.55 -18.05
C VAL A 267 -23.90 4.98 -17.66
N THR A 268 -24.36 5.13 -16.43
CA THR A 268 -24.74 6.45 -15.88
C THR A 268 -23.61 7.11 -15.13
N LYS A 269 -22.70 6.32 -14.59
CA LYS A 269 -21.54 6.79 -13.83
C LYS A 269 -20.37 5.81 -13.88
N VAL A 270 -19.17 6.33 -13.69
CA VAL A 270 -17.94 5.56 -13.54
C VAL A 270 -17.39 5.78 -12.13
N VAL A 271 -17.01 4.70 -11.48
CA VAL A 271 -16.44 4.70 -10.13
C VAL A 271 -15.02 4.12 -10.17
N PHE A 272 -14.02 4.93 -9.89
CA PHE A 272 -12.67 4.45 -9.60
C PHE A 272 -12.60 4.14 -8.11
N LYS A 273 -12.36 2.89 -7.75
CA LYS A 273 -12.37 2.45 -6.34
C LYS A 273 -11.19 2.97 -5.55
N HIS A 274 -10.03 2.99 -6.19
CA HIS A 274 -8.75 3.19 -5.50
C HIS A 274 -7.86 4.12 -6.33
N LEU A 275 -7.88 5.40 -6.00
CA LEU A 275 -6.94 6.40 -6.52
C LEU A 275 -6.22 7.06 -5.34
N PRO A 276 -4.99 7.54 -5.52
CA PRO A 276 -4.40 8.44 -4.53
C PRO A 276 -5.31 9.64 -4.30
N PRO A 277 -5.47 10.17 -3.08
CA PRO A 277 -6.36 11.31 -2.80
C PRO A 277 -6.06 12.54 -3.67
N GLU A 278 -4.78 12.77 -4.01
CA GLU A 278 -4.30 13.90 -4.82
C GLU A 278 -4.19 13.56 -6.32
N HIS A 279 -4.85 12.49 -6.78
CA HIS A 279 -4.74 12.05 -8.17
C HIS A 279 -5.18 13.15 -9.16
N PRO A 280 -4.41 13.42 -10.25
CA PRO A 280 -4.65 14.55 -11.15
C PRO A 280 -5.93 14.45 -12.00
N LEU A 281 -6.63 13.31 -12.04
CA LEU A 281 -7.81 13.10 -12.89
C LEU A 281 -8.88 14.18 -12.72
N ARG A 282 -9.13 14.65 -11.49
CA ARG A 282 -10.12 15.73 -11.26
C ARG A 282 -9.76 17.03 -11.96
N TRP A 283 -8.47 17.35 -12.04
CA TRP A 283 -7.96 18.53 -12.72
C TRP A 283 -7.99 18.41 -14.25
N GLN A 284 -8.09 17.17 -14.76
CA GLN A 284 -8.21 16.88 -16.17
C GLN A 284 -9.67 16.97 -16.67
N LEU A 285 -10.67 16.92 -15.78
CA LEU A 285 -12.07 17.08 -16.13
C LEU A 285 -12.38 18.56 -16.47
N ALA A 286 -13.29 18.78 -17.42
CA ALA A 286 -13.76 20.12 -17.79
C ALA A 286 -14.48 20.81 -16.63
N ASP A 287 -15.23 20.06 -15.84
CA ASP A 287 -15.75 20.47 -14.54
C ASP A 287 -15.05 19.67 -13.43
N PHE A 288 -14.25 20.38 -12.62
CA PHE A 288 -13.58 19.79 -11.47
C PHE A 288 -14.54 19.14 -10.47
N ARG A 289 -15.79 19.62 -10.36
CA ARG A 289 -16.81 19.12 -9.44
C ARG A 289 -17.48 17.85 -9.92
N ALA A 290 -17.37 17.51 -11.21
CA ALA A 290 -17.85 16.25 -11.76
C ALA A 290 -17.11 15.05 -11.09
N GLY A 291 -15.85 15.24 -10.70
CA GLY A 291 -15.10 14.24 -9.94
C GLY A 291 -15.43 14.30 -8.45
N GLN A 292 -16.37 13.49 -7.99
CA GLN A 292 -16.77 13.42 -6.58
C GLN A 292 -15.89 12.42 -5.82
N VAL A 293 -15.15 12.90 -4.83
CA VAL A 293 -14.30 12.08 -3.97
C VAL A 293 -15.08 11.63 -2.75
N SER A 294 -15.00 10.35 -2.43
CA SER A 294 -15.55 9.73 -1.21
C SER A 294 -14.60 8.65 -0.70
N ASP A 295 -14.90 8.12 0.48
CA ASP A 295 -14.17 6.99 1.07
C ASP A 295 -12.64 7.19 1.08
N ASP A 296 -12.18 8.40 1.48
CA ASP A 296 -10.78 8.65 1.77
C ASP A 296 -10.37 7.86 3.01
N THR A 297 -9.48 6.89 2.83
CA THR A 297 -9.10 5.95 3.89
C THR A 297 -7.62 5.58 3.80
N ASP A 298 -7.08 5.15 4.94
CA ASP A 298 -5.76 4.55 5.02
C ASP A 298 -5.70 3.22 4.27
N TRP A 299 -4.51 2.88 3.75
CA TRP A 299 -4.30 1.62 3.06
C TRP A 299 -3.08 0.86 3.59
N LEU A 300 -1.88 1.14 3.11
CA LEU A 300 -0.66 0.51 3.61
C LEU A 300 -0.15 1.22 4.86
N TRP A 301 0.10 0.46 5.92
CA TRP A 301 0.75 0.90 7.14
C TRP A 301 2.20 0.44 7.14
N VAL A 302 3.10 1.27 7.64
CA VAL A 302 4.53 1.02 7.68
C VAL A 302 5.04 1.06 9.11
N ARG A 303 5.92 0.12 9.46
CA ARG A 303 6.74 0.12 10.65
C ARG A 303 8.22 0.01 10.30
N LEU A 304 9.02 0.91 10.84
CA LEU A 304 10.46 0.84 10.74
C LEU A 304 10.99 -0.07 11.85
N LEU A 305 11.77 -1.08 11.48
CA LEU A 305 12.43 -2.00 12.42
C LEU A 305 13.88 -1.61 12.70
N ASP A 306 14.49 -0.83 11.81
CA ASP A 306 15.82 -0.25 11.91
C ASP A 306 15.78 1.16 11.31
N VAL A 307 15.74 2.18 12.16
CA VAL A 307 15.55 3.57 11.74
C VAL A 307 16.68 4.07 10.84
N PRO A 308 17.97 3.93 11.18
CA PRO A 308 19.07 4.36 10.31
C PRO A 308 19.02 3.71 8.93
N ARG A 309 18.84 2.40 8.86
CA ARG A 309 18.74 1.69 7.58
C ARG A 309 17.54 2.13 6.75
N ALA A 310 16.40 2.31 7.38
CA ALA A 310 15.19 2.74 6.69
C ALA A 310 15.37 4.16 6.12
N LEU A 311 15.89 5.11 6.90
CA LEU A 311 16.07 6.49 6.45
C LEU A 311 17.16 6.62 5.37
N THR A 312 18.19 5.78 5.38
CA THR A 312 19.22 5.76 4.34
C THR A 312 18.81 5.01 3.06
N ALA A 313 17.80 4.13 3.14
CA ALA A 313 17.34 3.34 1.99
C ALA A 313 16.44 4.13 1.03
N ARG A 314 15.69 5.15 1.50
CA ARG A 314 14.80 5.91 0.63
C ARG A 314 15.54 7.03 -0.11
N GLY A 315 15.00 7.44 -1.26
CA GLY A 315 15.44 8.64 -1.96
C GLY A 315 14.94 9.92 -1.29
N TRP A 316 15.70 10.98 -1.45
CA TRP A 316 15.44 12.30 -0.88
C TRP A 316 15.55 13.37 -1.98
N PHE A 317 14.70 14.40 -1.92
CA PHE A 317 14.57 15.40 -2.98
C PHE A 317 14.95 16.80 -2.54
N THR A 318 15.35 16.96 -1.26
CA THR A 318 15.73 18.24 -0.67
C THR A 318 16.89 18.01 0.29
N ASP A 319 17.92 18.84 0.22
CA ASP A 319 19.02 18.84 1.17
C ASP A 319 18.59 19.42 2.51
N GLY A 320 19.13 18.88 3.58
CA GLY A 320 18.82 19.39 4.92
C GLY A 320 19.37 18.51 6.03
N GLU A 321 19.16 18.96 7.26
CA GLU A 321 19.59 18.28 8.46
C GLU A 321 18.52 18.37 9.53
N LEU A 322 18.16 17.25 10.13
CA LEU A 322 17.20 17.15 11.24
C LEU A 322 17.71 16.20 12.31
N VAL A 323 17.53 16.57 13.57
CA VAL A 323 17.69 15.67 14.71
C VAL A 323 16.32 15.12 15.11
N LEU A 324 16.17 13.81 14.96
CA LEU A 324 14.96 13.05 15.25
C LEU A 324 15.13 12.29 16.56
N ASP A 325 14.27 12.55 17.53
CA ASP A 325 14.19 11.88 18.82
C ASP A 325 12.99 10.93 18.78
N ILE A 326 13.24 9.62 18.71
CA ILE A 326 12.25 8.62 18.36
C ILE A 326 12.04 7.67 19.52
N ASP A 327 10.78 7.52 19.93
CA ASP A 327 10.36 6.59 20.97
C ASP A 327 9.62 5.39 20.36
N ASP A 328 9.94 4.17 20.80
CA ASP A 328 9.24 2.93 20.46
C ASP A 328 8.75 2.28 21.76
N PRO A 329 7.57 2.68 22.26
CA PRO A 329 7.06 2.17 23.54
C PRO A 329 6.76 0.67 23.51
N PHE A 330 6.43 0.12 22.34
CA PHE A 330 6.11 -1.31 22.22
C PHE A 330 7.33 -2.20 22.44
N LEU A 331 8.48 -1.83 21.90
CA LEU A 331 9.72 -2.56 22.11
C LEU A 331 10.52 -2.05 23.32
N GLY A 332 10.12 -0.89 23.87
CA GLY A 332 10.85 -0.22 24.96
C GLY A 332 12.18 0.35 24.49
N GLU A 333 12.24 0.81 23.26
CA GLU A 333 13.43 1.36 22.61
C GLU A 333 13.29 2.87 22.45
N HIS A 334 14.39 3.59 22.58
CA HIS A 334 14.48 5.02 22.33
C HIS A 334 15.79 5.31 21.59
N GLY A 335 15.75 6.19 20.60
CA GLY A 335 16.94 6.58 19.85
C GLY A 335 16.86 8.01 19.35
N ARG A 336 17.99 8.70 19.40
CA ARG A 336 18.13 10.03 18.81
C ARG A 336 19.12 9.96 17.66
N TYR A 337 18.70 10.47 16.50
CA TYR A 337 19.42 10.35 15.24
C TYR A 337 19.57 11.68 14.55
N LEU A 338 20.77 11.96 14.07
CA LEU A 338 21.02 13.03 13.11
C LEU A 338 20.82 12.48 11.71
N LEU A 339 19.77 12.96 11.05
CA LEU A 339 19.52 12.73 9.63
C LEU A 339 20.15 13.90 8.84
N THR A 340 21.08 13.58 7.95
CA THR A 340 21.72 14.53 7.03
C THR A 340 21.44 14.11 5.61
N VAL A 341 20.84 14.99 4.82
CA VAL A 341 20.58 14.77 3.37
C VAL A 341 21.45 15.71 2.56
N ARG A 342 22.21 15.16 1.62
CA ARG A 342 23.06 15.88 0.66
C ARG A 342 23.03 15.14 -0.68
N ASP A 343 22.84 15.86 -1.77
CA ASP A 343 22.84 15.30 -3.13
C ASP A 343 21.95 14.07 -3.27
N SER A 344 20.71 14.14 -2.76
CA SER A 344 19.70 13.07 -2.75
C SER A 344 20.08 11.80 -1.96
N LYS A 345 21.14 11.84 -1.16
CA LYS A 345 21.58 10.75 -0.28
C LYS A 345 21.44 11.14 1.17
N ALA A 346 21.06 10.18 1.99
CA ALA A 346 20.97 10.38 3.43
C ALA A 346 22.05 9.61 4.19
N ASP A 347 22.54 10.25 5.23
CA ASP A 347 23.23 9.63 6.35
C ASP A 347 22.37 9.77 7.61
N CYS A 348 22.32 8.73 8.44
CA CYS A 348 21.51 8.71 9.65
C CYS A 348 22.29 8.03 10.77
N VAL A 349 22.78 8.84 11.70
CA VAL A 349 23.68 8.37 12.77
C VAL A 349 23.15 8.77 14.16
N PRO A 350 23.42 7.97 15.20
CA PRO A 350 23.11 8.35 16.58
C PRO A 350 23.76 9.69 16.95
N THR A 351 23.09 10.50 17.79
CA THR A 351 23.59 11.81 18.19
C THR A 351 23.09 12.19 19.58
N ASP A 352 23.87 13.03 20.28
CA ASP A 352 23.52 13.65 21.57
C ASP A 352 23.00 15.10 21.40
N ARG A 353 22.89 15.60 20.16
CA ARG A 353 22.39 16.96 19.88
C ARG A 353 20.93 17.10 20.34
N ASP A 354 20.53 18.32 20.70
CA ASP A 354 19.13 18.61 21.02
C ASP A 354 18.21 18.28 19.84
N PRO A 355 17.03 17.70 20.10
CA PRO A 355 16.14 17.27 19.04
C PRO A 355 15.48 18.46 18.32
N ASP A 356 15.30 18.33 17.01
CA ASP A 356 14.44 19.19 16.21
C ASP A 356 12.99 18.74 16.30
N LEU A 357 12.78 17.40 16.23
CA LEU A 357 11.48 16.75 16.35
C LEU A 357 11.56 15.58 17.32
N SER A 358 10.55 15.44 18.22
CA SER A 358 10.31 14.21 19.00
C SER A 358 9.01 13.57 18.52
N LEU A 359 9.02 12.25 18.29
CA LEU A 359 7.92 11.50 17.70
C LEU A 359 7.96 10.01 18.09
N ASP A 360 6.80 9.38 18.03
CA ASP A 360 6.68 7.92 18.13
C ASP A 360 7.12 7.25 16.82
N ILE A 361 7.57 6.01 16.90
CA ILE A 361 7.97 5.21 15.74
C ILE A 361 6.81 5.04 14.73
N SER A 362 5.55 5.02 15.19
CA SER A 362 4.38 4.96 14.31
C SER A 362 4.18 6.26 13.51
N ASP A 363 4.47 7.41 14.11
CA ASP A 363 4.43 8.69 13.41
C ASP A 363 5.52 8.76 12.33
N LEU A 364 6.72 8.21 12.62
CA LEU A 364 7.76 8.06 11.61
C LEU A 364 7.32 7.14 10.48
N GLY A 365 6.62 6.04 10.78
CA GLY A 365 5.99 5.15 9.81
C GLY A 365 5.03 5.91 8.89
N SER A 366 4.21 6.80 9.44
CA SER A 366 3.23 7.60 8.71
C SER A 366 3.86 8.60 7.73
N VAL A 367 4.98 9.21 8.07
CA VAL A 367 5.66 10.19 7.21
C VAL A 367 6.67 9.55 6.26
N TYR A 368 7.06 8.30 6.50
CA TYR A 368 8.18 7.63 5.84
C TYR A 368 8.07 7.58 4.31
N LEU A 369 6.89 7.32 3.76
CA LEU A 369 6.66 7.27 2.31
C LEU A 369 6.28 8.64 1.71
N GLY A 370 6.06 9.67 2.54
CA GLY A 370 5.67 11.00 2.08
C GLY A 370 4.17 11.19 1.88
N GLY A 371 3.33 10.23 2.31
CA GLY A 371 1.87 10.32 2.23
C GLY A 371 1.25 11.25 3.28
N THR A 372 1.95 11.50 4.38
CA THR A 372 1.53 12.40 5.46
C THR A 372 2.62 13.41 5.73
N ALA A 373 2.28 14.70 5.74
CA ALA A 373 3.22 15.76 6.05
C ALA A 373 3.51 15.79 7.56
N PRO A 374 4.80 15.84 7.99
CA PRO A 374 5.18 16.00 9.39
C PRO A 374 4.47 17.16 10.11
N SER A 375 4.29 18.31 9.45
CA SER A 375 3.59 19.46 10.02
C SER A 375 2.11 19.17 10.34
N THR A 376 1.47 18.27 9.61
CA THR A 376 0.12 17.80 9.92
C THR A 376 0.11 17.08 11.27
N LEU A 377 1.07 16.18 11.50
CA LEU A 377 1.20 15.45 12.77
C LEU A 377 1.63 16.36 13.92
N VAL A 378 2.44 17.40 13.67
CA VAL A 378 2.73 18.45 14.67
C VAL A 378 1.45 19.19 15.09
N ARG A 379 0.62 19.59 14.14
CA ARG A 379 -0.66 20.25 14.41
C ARG A 379 -1.68 19.35 15.10
N ALA A 380 -1.60 18.05 14.85
CA ALA A 380 -2.42 17.04 15.51
C ALA A 380 -1.92 16.67 16.93
N GLY A 381 -0.71 17.13 17.31
CA GLY A 381 -0.11 16.85 18.63
C GLY A 381 0.60 15.51 18.74
N HIS A 382 0.82 14.82 17.62
CA HIS A 382 1.58 13.58 17.56
C HIS A 382 3.09 13.83 17.58
N ILE A 383 3.57 14.78 16.80
CA ILE A 383 4.99 15.16 16.72
C ILE A 383 5.19 16.48 17.48
N ARG A 384 6.25 16.55 18.27
CA ARG A 384 6.69 17.77 18.94
C ARG A 384 7.85 18.39 18.18
N ALA A 385 7.65 19.62 17.66
CA ALA A 385 8.72 20.44 17.10
C ALA A 385 9.35 21.30 18.19
N HIS A 386 10.68 21.27 18.31
CA HIS A 386 11.44 21.95 19.37
C HIS A 386 12.01 23.31 18.92
N ARG A 387 12.11 23.54 17.60
CA ARG A 387 12.56 24.84 17.08
C ARG A 387 11.66 25.36 15.96
N PRO A 388 11.61 26.68 15.76
CA PRO A 388 10.89 27.26 14.62
C PRO A 388 11.43 26.70 13.30
N GLY A 389 10.50 26.38 12.36
CA GLY A 389 10.84 25.90 11.03
C GLY A 389 11.19 24.41 10.93
N ALA A 390 11.34 23.66 12.06
CA ALA A 390 11.65 22.23 12.02
C ALA A 390 10.57 21.41 11.29
N ALA A 391 9.29 21.69 11.54
CA ALA A 391 8.20 21.02 10.86
C ALA A 391 8.17 21.32 9.34
N THR A 392 8.43 22.56 8.94
CA THR A 392 8.48 22.97 7.52
C THR A 392 9.66 22.30 6.80
N LEU A 393 10.82 22.22 7.45
CA LEU A 393 11.96 21.51 6.89
C LEU A 393 11.68 20.01 6.78
N ALA A 394 11.02 19.41 7.78
CA ALA A 394 10.61 18.00 7.73
C ALA A 394 9.62 17.74 6.59
N ASP A 395 8.64 18.62 6.35
CA ASP A 395 7.73 18.52 5.20
C ASP A 395 8.50 18.48 3.88
N ALA A 396 9.49 19.35 3.71
CA ALA A 396 10.31 19.39 2.51
C ALA A 396 11.17 18.13 2.35
N LEU A 397 11.76 17.64 3.43
CA LEU A 397 12.62 16.46 3.41
C LEU A 397 11.81 15.18 3.14
N PHE A 398 10.72 14.94 3.89
CA PHE A 398 9.93 13.71 3.76
C PHE A 398 9.02 13.67 2.53
N ARG A 399 8.86 14.76 1.80
CA ARG A 399 8.08 14.79 0.56
C ARG A 399 8.59 13.74 -0.42
N ALA A 400 7.67 13.02 -1.05
CA ALA A 400 7.95 12.17 -2.20
C ALA A 400 7.72 12.96 -3.52
N ASP A 401 8.33 12.51 -4.60
CA ASP A 401 8.14 13.02 -5.96
C ASP A 401 6.74 12.72 -6.49
N ARG A 402 6.16 11.61 -6.04
CA ARG A 402 4.80 11.17 -6.37
C ARG A 402 4.11 10.72 -5.08
N SER A 403 2.79 10.99 -4.96
CA SER A 403 1.99 10.51 -3.82
C SER A 403 2.09 8.99 -3.69
N PRO A 404 2.47 8.46 -2.52
CA PRO A 404 2.61 7.03 -2.32
C PRO A 404 1.26 6.33 -2.45
N HIS A 405 1.25 5.19 -3.13
CA HIS A 405 0.02 4.43 -3.38
C HIS A 405 0.27 2.93 -3.43
N CYS A 406 -0.60 2.17 -2.79
CA CYS A 406 -0.59 0.72 -2.79
C CYS A 406 -1.94 0.20 -3.26
N LEU A 407 -1.93 -0.68 -4.27
CA LEU A 407 -3.12 -1.36 -4.77
C LEU A 407 -3.13 -2.85 -4.41
N HIS A 408 -2.04 -3.35 -3.85
CA HIS A 408 -1.96 -4.76 -3.46
C HIS A 408 -2.67 -4.96 -2.12
N TRP A 409 -3.62 -5.88 -2.10
CA TRP A 409 -4.28 -6.38 -0.92
C TRP A 409 -3.78 -7.81 -0.62
N PHE A 410 -3.37 -8.08 0.63
CA PHE A 410 -2.75 -9.34 1.07
C PHE A 410 -3.15 -9.72 2.50
#